data_e92f89081ce916420486b06fc35ee106
#
_entry.id   e92f89081ce916420486b06fc35ee106
#
_cell.length_a   1.000
_cell.length_b   1.000
_cell.length_c   1.000
_cell.angle_alpha   90.00
_cell.angle_beta   90.00
_cell.angle_gamma   90.00
#
_symmetry.space_group_name_H-M   'P 1'
#
loop_
_entity.id
_entity.type
_entity.pdbx_description
1 polymer ?
#
loop_
_entity_poly.entity_id
_entity_poly.type
_entity_poly.pdbx_seq_one_letter_code
_entity_poly.pdbx_strand_id
1 'polypeptide(L)'
;MKKWSLILAVCLGVSLFAGCGQQKDTPAVNEGNADNETQLGDEAGTVGERTTFTVGFDAEFPPYGYMDDNGEYVGFDLSLAEEVCKRNGWELVKRPIDWDGKDMELSGGSIDCIWNGFTMNGREDAYTWTVPYVDNSQVFVVAEESGIAVFEDMAGKAVGVQRDSSALSALNDEESPENIRLRDSFGSLTEYADYNTAFMDLEAGALDAVAMDIGVAQYQIDSRNGGYVIVQDYLASEEYG
;
A
#
# COMPACT_ATOMS: atom_id res chain seq x y z
N MET A 1 12.22 -1.49 -52.13
CA MET A 1 13.08 -2.59 -52.58
C MET A 1 13.98 -2.99 -51.41
N LYS A 2 13.83 -4.00 -50.79
CA LYS A 2 14.06 -5.43 -50.79
C LYS A 2 13.38 -6.08 -49.59
N LYS A 3 12.48 -6.97 -49.86
CA LYS A 3 11.92 -8.00 -48.97
C LYS A 3 13.01 -9.04 -48.71
N TRP A 4 13.03 -9.61 -47.52
CA TRP A 4 13.45 -11.01 -47.34
C TRP A 4 12.63 -11.66 -46.23
N SER A 5 12.00 -12.73 -46.69
CA SER A 5 11.17 -13.70 -45.96
C SER A 5 12.00 -14.94 -45.60
N LEU A 6 11.40 -15.74 -44.71
CA LEU A 6 11.58 -17.21 -44.47
C LEU A 6 12.77 -17.58 -43.58
N ILE A 7 12.65 -18.53 -42.64
CA ILE A 7 12.17 -19.93 -42.78
C ILE A 7 11.78 -20.48 -41.39
N LEU A 8 10.75 -21.28 -41.43
CA LEU A 8 10.13 -22.20 -40.48
C LEU A 8 11.07 -23.41 -40.17
N ALA A 9 11.13 -23.88 -38.94
CA ALA A 9 11.51 -25.27 -38.65
C ALA A 9 10.70 -25.80 -37.46
N VAL A 10 9.79 -26.71 -37.77
CA VAL A 10 9.03 -27.61 -36.90
C VAL A 10 9.93 -28.81 -36.60
N CYS A 11 10.02 -29.22 -35.34
CA CYS A 11 10.43 -30.57 -34.99
C CYS A 11 9.45 -31.15 -33.96
N LEU A 12 8.57 -32.03 -34.45
CA LEU A 12 7.83 -33.01 -33.64
C LEU A 12 8.79 -34.11 -33.17
N GLY A 13 8.72 -34.45 -31.90
CA GLY A 13 9.33 -35.65 -31.34
C GLY A 13 8.29 -36.36 -30.46
N VAL A 14 7.61 -37.37 -31.06
CA VAL A 14 6.76 -38.34 -30.35
C VAL A 14 7.64 -39.47 -29.88
N SER A 15 7.58 -39.85 -28.60
CA SER A 15 8.09 -41.15 -28.12
C SER A 15 7.04 -41.80 -27.24
N LEU A 16 6.42 -42.81 -27.84
CA LEU A 16 5.58 -43.82 -27.20
C LEU A 16 6.50 -44.87 -26.55
N PHE A 17 6.25 -45.21 -25.32
CA PHE A 17 6.64 -46.52 -24.78
C PHE A 17 5.42 -47.16 -24.09
N ALA A 18 4.98 -48.26 -24.73
CA ALA A 18 4.03 -49.20 -24.18
C ALA A 18 4.81 -50.33 -23.49
N GLY A 19 4.33 -50.79 -22.37
CA GLY A 19 4.83 -51.98 -21.65
C GLY A 19 3.70 -52.65 -20.89
N CYS A 20 3.21 -53.77 -21.45
CA CYS A 20 2.19 -54.69 -20.91
C CYS A 20 2.74 -55.64 -19.83
N GLY A 21 1.86 -56.19 -19.01
CA GLY A 21 2.02 -57.40 -18.21
C GLY A 21 1.03 -57.41 -17.03
N GLN A 22 -0.19 -57.95 -17.12
CA GLN A 22 -0.77 -59.26 -16.93
C GLN A 22 -0.29 -59.94 -15.59
N GLN A 23 -1.08 -60.54 -14.70
CA GLN A 23 -2.43 -61.18 -14.71
C GLN A 23 -2.78 -61.65 -13.28
N LYS A 24 -4.08 -61.57 -12.94
CA LYS A 24 -4.93 -62.48 -12.13
C LYS A 24 -4.40 -63.11 -10.82
N ASP A 25 -5.18 -62.99 -9.75
CA ASP A 25 -6.09 -64.02 -9.24
C ASP A 25 -6.94 -63.48 -8.09
N THR A 26 -8.30 -63.68 -8.22
CA THR A 26 -9.26 -63.71 -7.13
C THR A 26 -9.46 -65.21 -6.78
N PRO A 27 -9.81 -65.65 -5.55
CA PRO A 27 -11.06 -65.36 -4.87
C PRO A 27 -10.99 -65.41 -3.32
N ALA A 28 -11.93 -64.86 -2.63
CA ALA A 28 -12.87 -65.51 -1.69
C ALA A 28 -13.56 -64.47 -0.78
N VAL A 29 -14.87 -64.61 -0.81
CA VAL A 29 -15.87 -64.02 0.05
C VAL A 29 -15.62 -64.42 1.50
N ASN A 30 -15.71 -63.47 2.43
CA ASN A 30 -16.18 -63.75 3.78
C ASN A 30 -16.97 -62.56 4.32
N GLU A 31 -18.25 -62.85 4.56
CA GLU A 31 -19.18 -61.94 5.26
C GLU A 31 -18.77 -61.84 6.74
N GLY A 32 -18.74 -60.64 7.24
CA GLY A 32 -18.52 -60.34 8.65
C GLY A 32 -18.89 -58.92 8.98
N ASN A 33 -20.07 -58.81 9.50
CA ASN A 33 -20.73 -57.66 10.07
C ASN A 33 -19.83 -56.93 11.08
N ALA A 34 -19.73 -55.58 11.02
CA ALA A 34 -19.71 -54.72 12.21
C ALA A 34 -19.60 -53.25 11.79
N ASP A 35 -20.48 -52.47 12.33
CA ASP A 35 -20.60 -51.05 12.36
C ASP A 35 -19.23 -50.37 12.50
N ASN A 36 -18.86 -49.57 11.51
CA ASN A 36 -17.74 -48.62 11.64
C ASN A 36 -18.32 -47.23 11.38
N GLU A 37 -18.78 -46.62 12.46
CA GLU A 37 -18.99 -45.16 12.51
C GLU A 37 -17.68 -44.51 12.08
N THR A 38 -17.69 -43.93 10.90
CA THR A 38 -16.64 -43.06 10.44
C THR A 38 -16.72 -41.79 11.30
N GLN A 39 -15.99 -41.75 12.39
CA GLN A 39 -15.65 -40.52 13.03
C GLN A 39 -14.89 -39.67 11.99
N LEU A 40 -15.58 -38.70 11.42
CA LEU A 40 -14.99 -37.53 10.85
C LEU A 40 -14.24 -36.83 12.01
N GLY A 41 -12.96 -37.12 12.14
CA GLY A 41 -12.08 -36.35 13.02
C GLY A 41 -12.12 -34.92 12.54
N ASP A 42 -12.74 -34.05 13.33
CA ASP A 42 -12.47 -32.62 13.31
C ASP A 42 -10.96 -32.45 13.63
N GLU A 43 -10.13 -32.51 12.59
CA GLU A 43 -8.85 -31.83 12.63
C GLU A 43 -9.12 -30.32 12.53
N ALA A 44 -9.70 -29.74 13.57
CA ALA A 44 -9.49 -28.36 13.87
C ALA A 44 -8.00 -28.25 14.19
N GLY A 45 -7.21 -27.96 13.14
CA GLY A 45 -5.82 -27.56 13.31
C GLY A 45 -5.81 -26.50 14.40
N THR A 46 -5.15 -26.77 15.52
CA THR A 46 -4.86 -25.75 16.51
C THR A 46 -4.09 -24.68 15.77
N VAL A 47 -4.76 -23.58 15.43
CA VAL A 47 -4.13 -22.34 15.02
C VAL A 47 -3.19 -22.03 16.17
N GLY A 48 -1.88 -22.19 15.97
CA GLY A 48 -0.88 -21.89 16.99
C GLY A 48 -1.16 -20.49 17.51
N GLU A 49 -1.13 -20.34 18.83
CA GLU A 49 -1.36 -19.05 19.47
C GLU A 49 -0.42 -18.03 18.82
N ARG A 50 -0.96 -16.99 18.21
CA ARG A 50 -0.16 -15.94 17.56
C ARG A 50 0.73 -15.30 18.63
N THR A 51 2.03 -15.29 18.39
CA THR A 51 3.01 -14.71 19.33
C THR A 51 3.62 -13.41 18.83
N THR A 52 3.58 -13.19 17.50
CA THR A 52 4.12 -11.99 16.85
C THR A 52 3.06 -11.33 15.99
N PHE A 53 3.18 -10.01 15.80
CA PHE A 53 2.33 -9.22 14.90
C PHE A 53 3.22 -8.25 14.13
N THR A 54 3.29 -8.44 12.81
CA THR A 54 4.15 -7.64 11.92
C THR A 54 3.34 -6.55 11.26
N VAL A 55 3.69 -5.30 11.55
CA VAL A 55 3.05 -4.10 10.97
C VAL A 55 3.93 -3.55 9.86
N GLY A 56 3.37 -3.43 8.66
CA GLY A 56 3.97 -2.74 7.52
C GLY A 56 3.62 -1.26 7.52
N PHE A 57 4.62 -0.40 7.32
CA PHE A 57 4.45 1.05 7.30
C PHE A 57 5.53 1.73 6.44
N ASP A 58 5.22 2.92 5.93
CA ASP A 58 6.18 3.82 5.29
C ASP A 58 6.96 4.57 6.39
N ALA A 59 8.29 4.38 6.44
CA ALA A 59 9.14 5.01 7.46
C ALA A 59 9.45 6.49 7.16
N GLU A 60 8.96 7.01 6.06
CA GLU A 60 9.07 8.42 5.64
C GLU A 60 7.72 9.16 5.71
N PHE A 61 6.82 8.71 6.62
CA PHE A 61 5.45 9.22 6.78
C PHE A 61 5.17 9.78 8.20
N PRO A 62 5.96 10.76 8.69
CA PRO A 62 5.71 11.39 9.98
C PRO A 62 4.43 12.23 9.94
N PRO A 63 3.66 12.31 11.05
CA PRO A 63 3.95 11.79 12.39
C PRO A 63 3.42 10.36 12.63
N TYR A 64 2.94 9.64 11.63
CA TYR A 64 2.26 8.35 11.78
C TYR A 64 3.24 7.18 11.92
N GLY A 65 4.23 7.07 11.01
CA GLY A 65 5.32 6.10 11.05
C GLY A 65 6.60 6.70 10.47
N TYR A 66 7.69 6.72 11.26
CA TYR A 66 8.96 7.28 10.78
C TYR A 66 10.12 6.83 11.64
N MET A 67 11.35 7.07 11.16
CA MET A 67 12.56 6.86 11.92
C MET A 67 12.96 8.15 12.66
N ASP A 68 13.15 8.07 13.98
CA ASP A 68 13.60 9.20 14.79
C ASP A 68 15.12 9.41 14.71
N ASP A 69 15.63 10.46 15.36
CA ASP A 69 17.06 10.80 15.40
C ASP A 69 17.93 9.74 16.09
N ASN A 70 17.35 8.80 16.84
CA ASN A 70 18.05 7.70 17.50
C ASN A 70 18.10 6.46 16.60
N GLY A 71 17.44 6.49 15.43
CA GLY A 71 17.34 5.36 14.52
C GLY A 71 16.23 4.36 14.90
N GLU A 72 15.28 4.79 15.76
CA GLU A 72 14.14 3.95 16.16
C GLU A 72 12.90 4.28 15.33
N TYR A 73 12.11 3.26 15.00
CA TYR A 73 10.83 3.46 14.34
C TYR A 73 9.77 3.86 15.35
N VAL A 74 9.24 5.06 15.17
CA VAL A 74 8.28 5.72 16.05
C VAL A 74 7.12 6.31 15.25
N GLY A 75 6.10 6.80 15.94
CA GLY A 75 4.97 7.51 15.35
C GLY A 75 3.66 7.17 16.02
N PHE A 76 2.62 7.89 15.64
CA PHE A 76 1.29 7.74 16.21
C PHE A 76 0.75 6.32 16.00
N ASP A 77 0.80 5.83 14.77
CA ASP A 77 0.29 4.51 14.39
C ASP A 77 1.11 3.38 15.02
N LEU A 78 2.43 3.53 15.06
CA LEU A 78 3.30 2.54 15.71
C LEU A 78 3.06 2.48 17.22
N SER A 79 2.72 3.61 17.85
CA SER A 79 2.36 3.63 19.28
C SER A 79 1.02 2.93 19.54
N LEU A 80 0.03 3.07 18.62
CA LEU A 80 -1.22 2.31 18.69
C LEU A 80 -0.97 0.81 18.50
N ALA A 81 -0.12 0.44 17.54
CA ALA A 81 0.25 -0.95 17.31
C ALA A 81 0.94 -1.59 18.53
N GLU A 82 1.83 -0.84 19.20
CA GLU A 82 2.47 -1.27 20.44
C GLU A 82 1.44 -1.56 21.55
N GLU A 83 0.46 -0.67 21.73
CA GLU A 83 -0.58 -0.86 22.75
C GLU A 83 -1.50 -2.05 22.40
N VAL A 84 -1.84 -2.27 21.13
CA VAL A 84 -2.62 -3.43 20.68
C VAL A 84 -1.84 -4.72 20.94
N CYS A 85 -0.57 -4.79 20.58
CA CYS A 85 0.26 -5.96 20.82
C CYS A 85 0.40 -6.27 22.30
N LYS A 86 0.65 -5.25 23.12
CA LYS A 86 0.73 -5.38 24.58
C LYS A 86 -0.55 -5.96 25.19
N ARG A 87 -1.73 -5.49 24.77
CA ARG A 87 -3.03 -6.00 25.23
C ARG A 87 -3.29 -7.45 24.86
N ASN A 88 -2.77 -7.89 23.72
CA ASN A 88 -2.95 -9.24 23.22
C ASN A 88 -1.81 -10.20 23.61
N GLY A 89 -0.76 -9.71 24.28
CA GLY A 89 0.42 -10.51 24.62
C GLY A 89 1.26 -10.90 23.40
N TRP A 90 1.22 -10.11 22.32
CA TRP A 90 2.00 -10.31 21.12
C TRP A 90 3.29 -9.49 21.14
N GLU A 91 4.30 -9.97 20.45
CA GLU A 91 5.51 -9.20 20.11
C GLU A 91 5.25 -8.40 18.84
N LEU A 92 5.44 -7.08 18.88
CA LEU A 92 5.33 -6.21 17.73
C LEU A 92 6.60 -6.29 16.88
N VAL A 93 6.45 -6.56 15.58
CA VAL A 93 7.50 -6.44 14.58
C VAL A 93 7.17 -5.24 13.68
N LYS A 94 7.96 -4.18 13.78
CA LYS A 94 7.84 -2.98 12.93
C LYS A 94 8.62 -3.22 11.65
N ARG A 95 7.93 -3.25 10.50
CA ARG A 95 8.54 -3.53 9.21
C ARG A 95 8.36 -2.35 8.25
N PRO A 96 9.41 -1.56 7.99
CA PRO A 96 9.34 -0.54 6.96
C PRO A 96 9.19 -1.21 5.59
N ILE A 97 8.33 -0.64 4.75
CA ILE A 97 8.05 -1.11 3.40
C ILE A 97 8.10 0.05 2.41
N ASP A 98 8.36 -0.26 1.13
CA ASP A 98 8.11 0.68 0.05
C ASP A 98 6.59 0.80 -0.13
N TRP A 99 6.07 2.04 -0.14
CA TRP A 99 4.62 2.26 -0.11
C TRP A 99 3.89 1.66 -1.32
N ASP A 100 4.45 1.76 -2.51
CA ASP A 100 3.89 1.16 -3.72
C ASP A 100 3.99 -0.37 -3.77
N GLY A 101 4.72 -0.99 -2.82
CA GLY A 101 4.80 -2.44 -2.63
C GLY A 101 3.85 -3.02 -1.58
N LYS A 102 3.04 -2.20 -0.86
CA LYS A 102 2.24 -2.60 0.31
C LYS A 102 1.32 -3.80 0.07
N ASP A 103 0.67 -3.85 -1.09
CA ASP A 103 -0.28 -4.92 -1.43
C ASP A 103 0.43 -6.27 -1.60
N MET A 104 1.63 -6.25 -2.17
CA MET A 104 2.45 -7.44 -2.34
C MET A 104 2.99 -7.95 -0.99
N GLU A 105 3.42 -7.04 -0.11
CA GLU A 105 3.87 -7.39 1.23
C GLU A 105 2.74 -8.00 2.08
N LEU A 106 1.52 -7.43 2.00
CA LEU A 106 0.34 -7.94 2.71
C LEU A 106 -0.12 -9.27 2.13
N SER A 107 -0.33 -9.35 0.82
CA SER A 107 -0.80 -10.59 0.17
C SER A 107 0.22 -11.72 0.21
N GLY A 108 1.51 -11.39 0.23
CA GLY A 108 2.61 -12.33 0.39
C GLY A 108 2.81 -12.82 1.83
N GLY A 109 2.11 -12.23 2.80
CA GLY A 109 2.22 -12.59 4.22
C GLY A 109 3.52 -12.16 4.89
N SER A 110 4.25 -11.22 4.29
CA SER A 110 5.45 -10.64 4.93
C SER A 110 5.08 -9.67 6.06
N ILE A 111 3.90 -9.10 5.99
CA ILE A 111 3.28 -8.29 7.05
C ILE A 111 1.89 -8.85 7.37
N ASP A 112 1.43 -8.63 8.60
CA ASP A 112 0.10 -9.04 9.06
C ASP A 112 -0.95 -7.96 8.77
N CYS A 113 -0.54 -6.70 8.79
CA CYS A 113 -1.37 -5.58 8.41
C CYS A 113 -0.52 -4.41 7.88
N ILE A 114 -1.18 -3.51 7.16
CA ILE A 114 -0.69 -2.16 6.87
C ILE A 114 -1.25 -1.25 7.97
N TRP A 115 -0.38 -0.46 8.62
CA TRP A 115 -0.82 0.53 9.60
C TRP A 115 0.03 1.80 9.46
N ASN A 116 -0.49 2.77 8.72
CA ASN A 116 0.31 3.93 8.26
C ASN A 116 -0.54 5.13 7.84
N GLY A 117 -1.56 5.53 8.62
CA GLY A 117 -2.46 6.57 8.15
C GLY A 117 -3.06 6.16 6.79
N PHE A 118 -3.63 4.97 6.71
CA PHE A 118 -4.06 4.42 5.45
C PHE A 118 -5.52 4.77 5.15
N THR A 119 -5.74 5.51 4.06
CA THR A 119 -7.05 5.98 3.63
C THR A 119 -7.97 4.84 3.24
N MET A 120 -9.13 4.79 3.87
CA MET A 120 -10.20 3.82 3.58
C MET A 120 -10.97 4.17 2.31
N ASN A 121 -11.21 5.46 2.10
CA ASN A 121 -12.06 5.96 1.02
C ASN A 121 -11.57 5.51 -0.36
N GLY A 122 -12.49 4.91 -1.13
CA GLY A 122 -12.18 4.33 -2.45
C GLY A 122 -11.45 2.99 -2.42
N ARG A 123 -11.21 2.41 -1.23
CA ARG A 123 -10.54 1.11 -1.03
C ARG A 123 -11.34 0.16 -0.14
N GLU A 124 -12.60 0.46 0.12
CA GLU A 124 -13.47 -0.24 1.08
C GLU A 124 -13.56 -1.75 0.78
N ASP A 125 -13.62 -2.11 -0.49
CA ASP A 125 -13.74 -3.50 -0.94
C ASP A 125 -12.38 -4.21 -1.12
N ALA A 126 -11.27 -3.48 -1.06
CA ALA A 126 -9.93 -4.03 -1.32
C ALA A 126 -9.28 -4.65 -0.08
N TYR A 127 -9.67 -4.21 1.12
CA TYR A 127 -9.07 -4.63 2.38
C TYR A 127 -10.12 -4.96 3.43
N THR A 128 -9.68 -5.63 4.51
CA THR A 128 -10.44 -5.72 5.76
C THR A 128 -10.00 -4.59 6.67
N TRP A 129 -10.89 -3.65 6.93
CA TRP A 129 -10.60 -2.43 7.66
C TRP A 129 -10.92 -2.52 9.16
N THR A 130 -10.27 -1.69 9.95
CA THR A 130 -10.71 -1.35 11.29
C THR A 130 -11.88 -0.35 11.23
N VAL A 131 -12.33 0.16 12.38
CA VAL A 131 -13.11 1.39 12.41
C VAL A 131 -12.20 2.57 12.09
N PRO A 132 -12.71 3.66 11.48
CA PRO A 132 -11.94 4.89 11.28
C PRO A 132 -11.40 5.42 12.62
N TYR A 133 -10.15 5.90 12.63
CA TYR A 133 -9.51 6.41 13.84
C TYR A 133 -8.90 7.82 13.69
N VAL A 134 -8.75 8.32 12.45
CA VAL A 134 -8.30 9.68 12.14
C VAL A 134 -9.08 10.23 10.95
N ASP A 135 -9.63 11.45 11.08
CA ASP A 135 -10.08 12.25 9.94
C ASP A 135 -8.85 12.82 9.23
N ASN A 136 -8.79 12.73 7.91
CA ASN A 136 -7.70 13.23 7.08
C ASN A 136 -8.22 14.08 5.92
N SER A 137 -7.32 14.84 5.32
CA SER A 137 -7.57 15.56 4.07
C SER A 137 -6.30 15.56 3.22
N GLN A 138 -6.47 15.50 1.91
CA GLN A 138 -5.39 15.71 0.97
C GLN A 138 -5.28 17.21 0.64
N VAL A 139 -4.06 17.75 0.74
CA VAL A 139 -3.77 19.18 0.61
C VAL A 139 -2.53 19.42 -0.27
N PHE A 140 -2.31 20.68 -0.66
CA PHE A 140 -1.02 21.07 -1.24
C PHE A 140 -0.23 21.90 -0.25
N VAL A 141 1.06 21.60 -0.16
CA VAL A 141 2.04 22.41 0.55
C VAL A 141 2.88 23.19 -0.47
N VAL A 142 3.08 24.47 -0.21
CA VAL A 142 3.81 25.39 -1.07
C VAL A 142 4.75 26.27 -0.22
N ALA A 143 5.74 26.87 -0.82
CA ALA A 143 6.52 27.90 -0.13
C ALA A 143 5.63 29.12 0.20
N GLU A 144 5.76 29.70 1.39
CA GLU A 144 4.96 30.86 1.83
C GLU A 144 5.11 32.04 0.88
N GLU A 145 6.29 32.24 0.31
CA GLU A 145 6.59 33.32 -0.62
C GLU A 145 6.16 33.04 -2.08
N SER A 146 5.63 31.83 -2.37
CA SER A 146 5.23 31.43 -3.73
C SER A 146 4.06 32.23 -4.30
N GLY A 147 3.22 32.81 -3.42
CA GLY A 147 1.99 33.51 -3.79
C GLY A 147 0.87 32.56 -4.22
N ILE A 148 1.01 31.24 -4.09
CA ILE A 148 -0.02 30.24 -4.34
C ILE A 148 -0.90 30.15 -3.10
N ALA A 149 -2.20 30.43 -3.21
CA ALA A 149 -3.14 30.44 -2.09
C ALA A 149 -4.36 29.54 -2.31
N VAL A 150 -4.75 29.34 -3.56
CA VAL A 150 -5.95 28.58 -3.98
C VAL A 150 -5.59 27.70 -5.19
N PHE A 151 -6.49 26.76 -5.53
CA PHE A 151 -6.27 25.82 -6.64
C PHE A 151 -6.06 26.50 -8.00
N GLU A 152 -6.69 27.65 -8.23
CA GLU A 152 -6.53 28.41 -9.48
C GLU A 152 -5.09 28.86 -9.71
N ASP A 153 -4.31 29.07 -8.65
CA ASP A 153 -2.91 29.48 -8.72
C ASP A 153 -1.96 28.34 -9.12
N MET A 154 -2.46 27.10 -9.11
CA MET A 154 -1.70 25.91 -9.45
C MET A 154 -1.47 25.73 -10.96
N ALA A 155 -2.15 26.53 -11.79
CA ALA A 155 -2.02 26.41 -13.25
C ALA A 155 -0.55 26.67 -13.71
N GLY A 156 -0.02 25.72 -14.47
CA GLY A 156 1.37 25.76 -14.99
C GLY A 156 2.45 25.43 -13.96
N LYS A 157 2.09 25.04 -12.72
CA LYS A 157 3.03 24.72 -11.64
C LYS A 157 3.59 23.31 -11.73
N ALA A 158 4.81 23.13 -11.23
CA ALA A 158 5.43 21.81 -11.04
C ALA A 158 4.97 21.23 -9.72
N VAL A 159 4.25 20.10 -9.77
CA VAL A 159 3.64 19.46 -8.59
C VAL A 159 4.29 18.11 -8.35
N GLY A 160 4.64 17.81 -7.09
CA GLY A 160 5.08 16.52 -6.61
C GLY A 160 3.95 15.78 -5.87
N VAL A 161 3.95 14.45 -5.94
CA VAL A 161 3.03 13.59 -5.21
C VAL A 161 3.70 12.25 -4.93
N GLN A 162 3.35 11.58 -3.83
CA GLN A 162 3.83 10.23 -3.60
C GLN A 162 3.08 9.23 -4.50
N ARG A 163 3.82 8.29 -5.07
CA ARG A 163 3.27 7.19 -5.88
C ARG A 163 2.31 6.36 -5.04
N ASP A 164 1.20 5.95 -5.66
CA ASP A 164 0.17 5.12 -5.03
C ASP A 164 -0.45 5.71 -3.73
N SER A 165 -0.34 7.03 -3.56
CA SER A 165 -0.96 7.78 -2.46
C SER A 165 -2.42 8.11 -2.72
N SER A 166 -3.16 8.48 -1.66
CA SER A 166 -4.52 9.02 -1.78
C SER A 166 -4.56 10.35 -2.52
N ALA A 167 -3.52 11.20 -2.38
CA ALA A 167 -3.42 12.44 -3.15
C ALA A 167 -3.38 12.16 -4.66
N LEU A 168 -2.56 11.20 -5.09
CA LEU A 168 -2.51 10.80 -6.51
C LEU A 168 -3.83 10.21 -6.98
N SER A 169 -4.47 9.37 -6.16
CA SER A 169 -5.79 8.81 -6.46
C SER A 169 -6.85 9.90 -6.62
N ALA A 170 -6.89 10.89 -5.72
CA ALA A 170 -7.82 12.03 -5.78
C ALA A 170 -7.59 12.90 -7.03
N LEU A 171 -6.34 13.11 -7.43
CA LEU A 171 -5.99 13.82 -8.66
C LEU A 171 -6.40 13.07 -9.94
N ASN A 172 -6.55 11.75 -9.87
CA ASN A 172 -6.92 10.88 -10.98
C ASN A 172 -8.39 10.39 -10.91
N ASP A 173 -9.15 10.85 -9.94
CA ASP A 173 -10.54 10.43 -9.74
C ASP A 173 -11.44 10.95 -10.88
N GLU A 174 -11.92 10.05 -11.73
CA GLU A 174 -12.83 10.36 -12.84
C GLU A 174 -14.21 10.81 -12.36
N GLU A 175 -14.58 10.53 -11.11
CA GLU A 175 -15.83 10.98 -10.51
C GLU A 175 -15.73 12.43 -9.97
N SER A 176 -14.50 13.00 -9.95
CA SER A 176 -14.21 14.39 -9.56
C SER A 176 -13.67 15.21 -10.74
N PRO A 177 -14.55 15.72 -11.63
CA PRO A 177 -14.11 16.50 -12.80
C PRO A 177 -13.32 17.77 -12.45
N GLU A 178 -13.50 18.32 -11.25
CA GLU A 178 -12.71 19.46 -10.73
C GLU A 178 -11.25 19.05 -10.46
N ASN A 179 -11.00 17.90 -9.84
CA ASN A 179 -9.64 17.40 -9.59
C ASN A 179 -8.93 17.06 -10.89
N ILE A 180 -9.63 16.46 -11.86
CA ILE A 180 -9.08 16.21 -13.20
C ILE A 180 -8.68 17.52 -13.88
N ARG A 181 -9.54 18.56 -13.85
CA ARG A 181 -9.21 19.87 -14.42
C ARG A 181 -8.04 20.54 -13.71
N LEU A 182 -7.98 20.41 -12.39
CA LEU A 182 -6.87 20.92 -11.58
C LEU A 182 -5.57 20.25 -12.01
N ARG A 183 -5.51 18.92 -12.02
CA ARG A 183 -4.36 18.13 -12.45
C ARG A 183 -3.91 18.49 -13.87
N ASP A 184 -4.87 18.59 -14.80
CA ASP A 184 -4.58 18.90 -16.21
C ASP A 184 -4.10 20.34 -16.43
N SER A 185 -4.28 21.22 -15.42
CA SER A 185 -3.75 22.59 -15.42
C SER A 185 -2.28 22.68 -15.01
N PHE A 186 -1.72 21.65 -14.36
CA PHE A 186 -0.33 21.65 -13.90
C PHE A 186 0.66 21.75 -15.06
N GLY A 187 1.79 22.37 -14.83
CA GLY A 187 2.93 22.35 -15.76
C GLY A 187 3.58 20.96 -15.84
N SER A 188 3.64 20.30 -14.68
CA SER A 188 4.07 18.89 -14.56
C SER A 188 3.53 18.28 -13.27
N LEU A 189 3.34 16.95 -13.28
CA LEU A 189 3.07 16.13 -12.09
C LEU A 189 4.16 15.06 -12.02
N THR A 190 4.92 15.04 -10.93
CA THR A 190 6.03 14.10 -10.71
C THR A 190 5.72 13.20 -9.52
N GLU A 191 5.83 11.89 -9.74
CA GLU A 191 5.61 10.89 -8.71
C GLU A 191 6.92 10.53 -8.00
N TYR A 192 6.90 10.56 -6.68
CA TYR A 192 8.01 10.24 -5.79
C TYR A 192 7.78 8.94 -5.04
N ALA A 193 8.84 8.31 -4.54
CA ALA A 193 8.72 7.13 -3.69
C ALA A 193 8.16 7.49 -2.30
N ASP A 194 8.55 8.66 -1.77
CA ASP A 194 8.18 9.15 -0.45
C ASP A 194 8.02 10.68 -0.42
N TYR A 195 7.37 11.18 0.63
CA TYR A 195 7.12 12.63 0.79
C TYR A 195 8.36 13.42 1.16
N ASN A 196 9.35 12.84 1.86
CA ASN A 196 10.58 13.56 2.21
C ASN A 196 11.35 13.93 0.95
N THR A 197 11.48 13.00 -0.01
CA THR A 197 12.14 13.27 -1.30
C THR A 197 11.40 14.34 -2.10
N ALA A 198 10.06 14.27 -2.16
CA ALA A 198 9.26 15.30 -2.83
C ALA A 198 9.43 16.68 -2.16
N PHE A 199 9.47 16.71 -0.82
CA PHE A 199 9.65 17.94 -0.07
C PHE A 199 11.07 18.55 -0.25
N MET A 200 12.11 17.73 -0.37
CA MET A 200 13.46 18.20 -0.71
C MET A 200 13.51 18.90 -2.07
N ASP A 201 12.76 18.41 -3.06
CA ASP A 201 12.66 19.07 -4.37
C ASP A 201 11.82 20.36 -4.30
N LEU A 202 10.83 20.45 -3.41
CA LEU A 202 10.14 21.70 -3.10
C LEU A 202 11.09 22.73 -2.46
N GLU A 203 11.91 22.29 -1.49
CA GLU A 203 12.94 23.13 -0.85
C GLU A 203 13.99 23.63 -1.86
N ALA A 204 14.36 22.79 -2.81
CA ALA A 204 15.30 23.13 -3.86
C ALA A 204 14.71 24.03 -4.96
N GLY A 205 13.39 24.28 -4.95
CA GLY A 205 12.68 25.04 -5.98
C GLY A 205 12.50 24.28 -7.30
N ALA A 206 12.67 22.95 -7.29
CA ALA A 206 12.40 22.09 -8.43
C ALA A 206 10.88 21.79 -8.56
N LEU A 207 10.15 21.88 -7.45
CA LEU A 207 8.69 21.85 -7.37
C LEU A 207 8.16 23.19 -6.88
N ASP A 208 6.94 23.54 -7.31
CA ASP A 208 6.17 24.66 -6.77
C ASP A 208 5.25 24.22 -5.63
N ALA A 209 4.81 22.95 -5.63
CA ALA A 209 3.90 22.39 -4.65
C ALA A 209 4.09 20.88 -4.47
N VAL A 210 3.71 20.35 -3.30
CA VAL A 210 3.59 18.90 -3.05
C VAL A 210 2.17 18.59 -2.56
N ALA A 211 1.51 17.62 -3.21
CA ALA A 211 0.21 17.09 -2.76
C ALA A 211 0.46 16.00 -1.71
N MET A 212 -0.14 16.11 -0.53
CA MET A 212 0.07 15.20 0.58
C MET A 212 -1.04 15.24 1.62
N ASP A 213 -0.98 14.32 2.56
CA ASP A 213 -1.85 14.24 3.73
C ASP A 213 -1.63 15.42 4.67
N ILE A 214 -2.71 16.02 5.19
CA ILE A 214 -2.65 17.24 6.01
C ILE A 214 -1.81 17.06 7.28
N GLY A 215 -1.87 15.88 7.92
CA GLY A 215 -1.06 15.59 9.12
C GLY A 215 0.43 15.53 8.80
N VAL A 216 0.79 14.95 7.66
CA VAL A 216 2.18 14.92 7.15
C VAL A 216 2.62 16.33 6.76
N ALA A 217 1.77 17.08 6.05
CA ALA A 217 2.03 18.47 5.68
C ALA A 217 2.36 19.33 6.90
N GLN A 218 1.54 19.25 7.95
CA GLN A 218 1.77 20.02 9.18
C GLN A 218 3.09 19.64 9.86
N TYR A 219 3.39 18.33 9.94
CA TYR A 219 4.68 17.89 10.49
C TYR A 219 5.87 18.41 9.69
N GLN A 220 5.78 18.34 8.35
CA GLN A 220 6.85 18.82 7.46
C GLN A 220 7.10 20.32 7.64
N ILE A 221 6.02 21.12 7.78
CA ILE A 221 6.11 22.57 8.02
C ILE A 221 6.74 22.86 9.40
N ASP A 222 6.24 22.20 10.45
CA ASP A 222 6.70 22.44 11.83
C ASP A 222 8.17 22.05 12.02
N SER A 223 8.60 20.93 11.42
CA SER A 223 9.97 20.43 11.51
C SER A 223 11.00 21.35 10.85
N ARG A 224 10.58 22.19 9.89
CA ARG A 224 11.42 23.12 9.14
C ARG A 224 11.40 24.56 9.70
N ASN A 225 10.73 24.78 10.83
CA ASN A 225 10.59 26.10 11.45
C ASN A 225 9.85 27.14 10.58
N GLY A 226 8.92 26.68 9.73
CA GLY A 226 8.10 27.53 8.85
C GLY A 226 8.67 27.69 7.44
N GLY A 227 8.18 28.70 6.73
CA GLY A 227 8.54 28.99 5.34
C GLY A 227 7.66 28.28 4.31
N TYR A 228 6.74 27.44 4.76
CA TYR A 228 5.77 26.70 3.94
C TYR A 228 4.37 26.86 4.52
N VAL A 229 3.37 26.77 3.64
CA VAL A 229 1.94 26.88 4.01
C VAL A 229 1.13 25.84 3.27
N ILE A 230 0.00 25.48 3.88
CA ILE A 230 -1.02 24.66 3.24
C ILE A 230 -1.92 25.58 2.43
N VAL A 231 -2.20 25.23 1.17
CA VAL A 231 -3.18 25.88 0.31
C VAL A 231 -4.57 25.77 0.94
N GLN A 232 -5.42 26.78 0.79
CA GLN A 232 -6.71 26.85 1.50
C GLN A 232 -7.71 25.78 1.08
N ASP A 233 -7.63 25.32 -0.16
CA ASP A 233 -8.54 24.31 -0.71
C ASP A 233 -8.05 22.89 -0.36
N TYR A 234 -9.02 21.98 -0.19
CA TYR A 234 -8.76 20.57 0.07
C TYR A 234 -9.03 19.75 -1.20
N LEU A 235 -8.05 18.91 -1.58
CA LEU A 235 -8.17 18.03 -2.73
C LEU A 235 -9.16 16.88 -2.46
N ALA A 236 -9.14 16.34 -1.23
CA ALA A 236 -10.08 15.34 -0.76
C ALA A 236 -10.21 15.41 0.77
N SER A 237 -11.35 14.95 1.30
CA SER A 237 -11.55 14.65 2.73
C SER A 237 -11.80 13.17 2.87
N GLU A 238 -11.13 12.53 3.83
CA GLU A 238 -11.06 11.08 3.95
C GLU A 238 -10.83 10.63 5.39
N GLU A 239 -10.86 9.32 5.63
CA GLU A 239 -10.66 8.71 6.95
C GLU A 239 -9.57 7.63 6.86
N TYR A 240 -8.74 7.53 7.91
CA TYR A 240 -7.80 6.43 8.10
C TYR A 240 -8.42 5.29 8.90
N GLY A 241 -8.17 4.06 8.46
CA GLY A 241 -8.62 2.84 9.12
C GLY A 241 -7.54 1.75 9.21
#